data_0b020f1c8e442b1d1dd176effe4cbfe7
#
_entry.id   0b020f1c8e442b1d1dd176effe4cbfe7
#
_cell.length_a   1.000
_cell.length_b   1.000
_cell.length_c   1.000
_cell.angle_alpha   90.00
_cell.angle_beta   90.00
_cell.angle_gamma   90.00
#
_symmetry.space_group_name_H-M   'P 1'
#
loop_
_entity.id
_entity.type
_entity.pdbx_description
1 polymer ?
#
loop_
_entity_poly.entity_id
_entity_poly.type
_entity_poly.pdbx_seq_one_letter_code
_entity_poly.pdbx_strand_id
1 'polypeptide(L)'
;MGPFDHDEVRRRFLKRLFEASGAVTVASLFPGRVLAAEATAVVHGMHVSKVGDDATLTLDLSGVADHHIFALPNPNRLVIDLSSTGIRHGVTPSLMPGGVVKDVRYARRHGNDLRVVLDLDRSVHASAVMLQPGGGFPYYRLVVDLNASGRAVPIAPTQPAQPVMTAQDHSGHLRDVVVVIDPGHGGKDPGAIGKHGTFEKDVVLAMGHRLHKMLNAEKGVRAVMTRDSDFFIPLYHRVQIAHHHKADLFVSIHADASTDRRVTGSSVYILSEHGASSVMARRLAERENRSDLIGGVKLNGKSDTLASVLLDLSQTGTLEASANLASDMLKRLDPVAGVLSDRVERAAFAVLKSPDIPSALVETAFISNPQEERRLRSSAFQHEIATALHKGIRAYFDEYAPPGTLLAEMNQKRSVIG
;
A
#
# COMPACT_ATOMS: atom_id res chain seq x y z
N MET A 1 33.77 -1.43 59.33
CA MET A 1 32.49 -1.19 58.69
C MET A 1 32.43 -2.00 57.40
N GLY A 2 31.80 -3.16 57.44
CA GLY A 2 31.68 -4.09 56.33
C GLY A 2 30.45 -3.82 55.48
N PRO A 3 30.38 -4.29 54.26
CA PRO A 3 29.33 -3.97 53.30
C PRO A 3 28.05 -4.71 53.65
N PHE A 4 26.93 -3.99 53.56
CA PHE A 4 25.58 -4.48 53.76
C PHE A 4 25.20 -5.48 52.60
N ASP A 5 24.90 -6.72 53.00
CA ASP A 5 24.45 -7.78 52.09
C ASP A 5 22.98 -7.60 51.75
N HIS A 6 22.70 -7.20 50.49
CA HIS A 6 21.38 -6.97 49.95
C HIS A 6 20.53 -8.25 49.74
N ASP A 7 21.18 -9.44 49.79
CA ASP A 7 20.49 -10.71 49.61
C ASP A 7 19.80 -11.23 50.88
N GLU A 8 20.26 -10.84 52.05
CA GLU A 8 19.63 -11.23 53.33
C GLU A 8 18.33 -10.47 53.59
N VAL A 9 18.22 -9.21 53.14
CA VAL A 9 17.02 -8.41 53.26
C VAL A 9 15.89 -8.93 52.33
N ARG A 10 16.25 -9.39 51.13
CA ARG A 10 15.32 -9.99 50.18
C ARG A 10 14.75 -11.34 50.69
N ARG A 11 15.55 -12.17 51.31
CA ARG A 11 15.12 -13.45 51.88
C ARG A 11 14.17 -13.29 53.05
N ARG A 12 14.35 -12.29 53.91
CA ARG A 12 13.49 -11.99 55.07
C ARG A 12 12.14 -11.42 54.63
N PHE A 13 12.07 -10.64 53.54
CA PHE A 13 10.83 -10.09 52.99
C PHE A 13 9.95 -11.19 52.39
N LEU A 14 10.55 -12.13 51.66
CA LEU A 14 9.82 -13.26 51.06
C LEU A 14 9.31 -14.26 52.10
N LYS A 15 9.96 -14.42 53.26
CA LYS A 15 9.51 -15.33 54.35
C LYS A 15 8.29 -14.79 55.11
N ARG A 16 8.13 -13.48 55.21
CA ARG A 16 6.98 -12.87 55.90
C ARG A 16 5.69 -12.82 55.08
N LEU A 17 5.76 -13.00 53.77
CA LEU A 17 4.60 -13.09 52.87
C LEU A 17 3.95 -14.47 52.85
N PHE A 18 4.62 -15.49 53.40
CA PHE A 18 4.12 -16.89 53.44
C PHE A 18 3.45 -17.29 54.73
N GLU A 19 3.44 -16.47 55.80
CA GLU A 19 2.92 -16.83 57.12
C GLU A 19 1.57 -16.18 57.47
N ALA A 20 0.92 -15.49 56.54
CA ALA A 20 -0.38 -14.87 56.80
C ALA A 20 -1.44 -15.26 55.76
N SER A 21 -1.85 -16.51 55.72
CA SER A 21 -3.19 -16.91 55.24
C SER A 21 -3.48 -18.34 55.67
N GLY A 22 -4.33 -18.44 56.66
CA GLY A 22 -4.81 -19.68 57.22
C GLY A 22 -5.69 -20.50 56.30
N ALA A 23 -5.70 -21.77 56.57
CA ALA A 23 -6.29 -22.88 55.88
C ALA A 23 -7.78 -22.77 55.54
N VAL A 24 -8.13 -23.22 54.33
CA VAL A 24 -9.32 -24.07 54.09
C VAL A 24 -8.93 -25.16 53.08
N THR A 25 -8.94 -26.37 53.56
CA THR A 25 -8.85 -27.64 52.82
C THR A 25 -10.13 -27.95 52.08
N VAL A 26 -10.06 -28.18 50.75
CA VAL A 26 -10.86 -29.24 50.09
C VAL A 26 -10.02 -29.88 48.99
N ALA A 27 -9.85 -31.17 49.10
CA ALA A 27 -9.19 -32.03 48.15
C ALA A 27 -10.02 -32.19 46.87
N SER A 28 -9.36 -32.09 45.73
CA SER A 28 -9.67 -32.92 44.58
C SER A 28 -8.42 -33.06 43.70
N LEU A 29 -7.93 -34.27 43.71
CA LEU A 29 -6.87 -34.78 42.82
C LEU A 29 -7.35 -34.77 41.37
N PHE A 30 -6.85 -33.83 40.60
CA PHE A 30 -6.60 -33.99 39.17
C PHE A 30 -5.30 -33.24 38.87
N PRO A 31 -4.31 -33.86 38.21
CA PRO A 31 -3.18 -33.11 37.67
C PRO A 31 -3.70 -32.31 36.49
N GLY A 32 -4.21 -31.11 36.75
CA GLY A 32 -4.51 -30.14 35.72
C GLY A 32 -3.21 -29.79 35.00
N ARG A 33 -3.05 -30.34 33.80
CA ARG A 33 -2.19 -29.73 32.83
C ARG A 33 -2.65 -28.26 32.74
N VAL A 34 -1.80 -27.34 33.19
CA VAL A 34 -1.89 -25.95 32.77
C VAL A 34 -1.71 -25.99 31.26
N LEU A 35 -2.83 -26.00 30.54
CA LEU A 35 -2.83 -25.76 29.12
C LEU A 35 -2.22 -24.35 28.95
N ALA A 36 -0.95 -24.30 28.60
CA ALA A 36 -0.37 -23.07 28.07
C ALA A 36 -1.33 -22.65 26.96
N ALA A 37 -1.90 -21.46 27.05
CA ALA A 37 -2.73 -20.92 25.98
C ALA A 37 -1.93 -21.03 24.70
N GLU A 38 -2.47 -21.75 23.70
CA GLU A 38 -1.79 -21.89 22.42
C GLU A 38 -1.61 -20.50 21.81
N ALA A 39 -0.42 -20.23 21.29
CA ALA A 39 -0.17 -18.97 20.59
C ALA A 39 -1.13 -18.87 19.39
N THR A 40 -1.82 -17.74 19.28
CA THR A 40 -2.77 -17.50 18.17
C THR A 40 -2.06 -17.26 16.85
N ALA A 41 -0.79 -16.83 16.88
CA ALA A 41 0.06 -16.64 15.72
C ALA A 41 1.48 -17.18 16.00
N VAL A 42 2.19 -17.56 14.94
CA VAL A 42 3.58 -18.03 15.00
C VAL A 42 4.39 -17.30 13.92
N VAL A 43 5.54 -16.73 14.29
CA VAL A 43 6.49 -16.17 13.35
C VAL A 43 7.25 -17.30 12.65
N HIS A 44 7.17 -17.32 11.33
CA HIS A 44 7.84 -18.28 10.44
C HIS A 44 9.10 -17.74 9.78
N GLY A 45 9.17 -16.42 9.57
CA GLY A 45 10.29 -15.72 8.95
C GLY A 45 10.45 -14.32 9.52
N MET A 46 11.67 -13.80 9.44
CA MET A 46 12.02 -12.46 9.87
C MET A 46 13.09 -11.89 8.93
N HIS A 47 12.73 -10.81 8.21
CA HIS A 47 13.57 -10.24 7.16
C HIS A 47 13.70 -8.74 7.36
N VAL A 48 14.94 -8.22 7.31
CA VAL A 48 15.19 -6.79 7.29
C VAL A 48 15.80 -6.44 5.94
N SER A 49 15.08 -5.64 5.19
CA SER A 49 15.53 -5.03 3.95
C SER A 49 15.96 -3.57 4.18
N LYS A 50 16.83 -3.07 3.30
CA LYS A 50 17.35 -1.71 3.35
C LYS A 50 16.95 -0.98 2.07
N VAL A 51 16.49 0.27 2.22
CA VAL A 51 16.18 1.17 1.10
C VAL A 51 16.81 2.53 1.38
N GLY A 52 18.00 2.79 0.80
CA GLY A 52 18.76 4.00 1.12
C GLY A 52 19.19 4.04 2.59
N ASP A 53 18.79 5.08 3.32
CA ASP A 53 18.96 5.23 4.77
C ASP A 53 17.82 4.63 5.58
N ASP A 54 16.74 4.22 4.93
CA ASP A 54 15.56 3.62 5.53
C ASP A 54 15.68 2.08 5.55
N ALA A 55 14.86 1.43 6.37
CA ALA A 55 14.80 -0.03 6.44
C ALA A 55 13.34 -0.50 6.61
N THR A 56 13.08 -1.73 6.21
CA THR A 56 11.79 -2.39 6.43
C THR A 56 12.02 -3.74 7.09
N LEU A 57 11.37 -3.96 8.24
CA LEU A 57 11.28 -5.28 8.86
C LEU A 57 10.00 -5.95 8.40
N THR A 58 10.09 -7.20 7.94
CA THR A 58 8.95 -8.06 7.62
C THR A 58 8.97 -9.29 8.53
N LEU A 59 7.85 -9.56 9.20
CA LEU A 59 7.62 -10.77 9.99
C LEU A 59 6.54 -11.60 9.30
N ASP A 60 6.87 -12.84 8.93
CA ASP A 60 5.91 -13.81 8.39
C ASP A 60 5.20 -14.53 9.51
N LEU A 61 3.87 -14.47 9.57
CA LEU A 61 3.03 -14.91 10.67
C LEU A 61 1.99 -15.93 10.22
N SER A 62 1.74 -16.98 11.00
CA SER A 62 0.67 -17.95 10.70
C SER A 62 -0.75 -17.38 10.89
N GLY A 63 -0.89 -16.24 11.55
CA GLY A 63 -2.15 -15.59 11.88
C GLY A 63 -1.98 -14.10 12.15
N VAL A 64 -3.07 -13.36 12.29
CA VAL A 64 -3.04 -11.97 12.74
C VAL A 64 -2.50 -11.90 14.16
N ALA A 65 -1.56 -11.01 14.42
CA ALA A 65 -1.00 -10.75 15.74
C ALA A 65 -1.25 -9.28 16.14
N ASP A 66 -1.81 -9.10 17.33
CA ASP A 66 -1.84 -7.77 17.93
C ASP A 66 -0.42 -7.33 18.24
N HIS A 67 -0.08 -6.09 17.84
CA HIS A 67 1.27 -5.59 17.98
C HIS A 67 1.31 -4.18 18.57
N HIS A 68 2.34 -3.92 19.35
CA HIS A 68 2.63 -2.59 19.89
C HIS A 68 4.08 -2.23 19.59
N ILE A 69 4.29 -1.06 18.94
CA ILE A 69 5.60 -0.60 18.48
C ILE A 69 5.96 0.68 19.21
N PHE A 70 7.17 0.73 19.76
CA PHE A 70 7.69 1.92 20.43
C PHE A 70 9.21 2.02 20.33
N ALA A 71 9.71 3.26 20.31
CA ALA A 71 11.13 3.54 20.28
C ALA A 71 11.69 3.73 21.70
N LEU A 72 12.94 3.30 21.91
CA LEU A 72 13.72 3.54 23.12
C LEU A 72 15.00 4.27 22.72
N PRO A 73 15.30 5.44 23.35
CA PRO A 73 16.56 6.13 23.14
C PRO A 73 17.67 5.55 24.04
N ASN A 74 18.92 5.82 23.69
CA ASN A 74 20.13 5.58 24.48
C ASN A 74 20.34 4.11 24.96
N PRO A 75 20.75 3.16 24.11
CA PRO A 75 20.94 3.26 22.67
C PRO A 75 19.61 3.26 21.91
N ASN A 76 19.62 3.77 20.67
CA ASN A 76 18.42 3.79 19.83
C ASN A 76 17.96 2.37 19.52
N ARG A 77 16.70 2.07 19.83
CA ARG A 77 16.07 0.77 19.60
C ARG A 77 14.62 0.96 19.19
N LEU A 78 14.15 0.10 18.30
CA LEU A 78 12.74 -0.08 18.06
C LEU A 78 12.30 -1.41 18.69
N VAL A 79 11.25 -1.38 19.48
CA VAL A 79 10.69 -2.55 20.15
C VAL A 79 9.32 -2.84 19.56
N ILE A 80 9.10 -4.10 19.20
CA ILE A 80 7.84 -4.61 18.68
C ILE A 80 7.39 -5.74 19.60
N ASP A 81 6.30 -5.52 20.32
CA ASP A 81 5.65 -6.52 21.14
C ASP A 81 4.50 -7.15 20.36
N LEU A 82 4.48 -8.46 20.28
CA LEU A 82 3.46 -9.24 19.60
C LEU A 82 2.74 -10.10 20.65
N SER A 83 1.46 -9.83 20.87
CA SER A 83 0.64 -10.56 21.85
C SER A 83 0.30 -11.94 21.33
N SER A 84 0.26 -12.94 22.24
CA SER A 84 -0.10 -14.34 21.95
C SER A 84 0.57 -14.92 20.71
N THR A 85 1.85 -14.53 20.49
CA THR A 85 2.61 -14.87 19.28
C THR A 85 3.84 -15.70 19.63
N GLY A 86 3.91 -16.89 19.07
CA GLY A 86 5.09 -17.75 19.14
C GLY A 86 6.10 -17.45 18.04
N ILE A 87 7.24 -18.13 18.10
CA ILE A 87 8.23 -18.13 17.04
C ILE A 87 8.65 -19.55 16.72
N ARG A 88 8.72 -19.90 15.44
CA ARG A 88 9.17 -21.22 14.97
C ARG A 88 10.65 -21.41 15.35
N HIS A 89 10.99 -22.64 15.77
CA HIS A 89 12.37 -22.99 16.07
C HIS A 89 13.26 -22.81 14.84
N GLY A 90 14.44 -22.19 15.01
CA GLY A 90 15.40 -21.98 13.93
C GLY A 90 15.17 -20.72 13.07
N VAL A 91 14.19 -19.88 13.40
CA VAL A 91 14.06 -18.56 12.73
C VAL A 91 15.25 -17.69 13.11
N THR A 92 16.04 -17.32 12.13
CA THR A 92 17.13 -16.37 12.25
C THR A 92 16.78 -15.11 11.45
N PRO A 93 16.95 -13.91 12.02
CA PRO A 93 16.74 -12.68 11.27
C PRO A 93 17.70 -12.61 10.07
N SER A 94 17.16 -12.39 8.88
CA SER A 94 17.96 -12.05 7.70
C SER A 94 18.17 -10.54 7.68
N LEU A 95 19.41 -10.08 7.86
CA LEU A 95 19.78 -8.67 7.95
C LEU A 95 20.69 -8.29 6.79
N MET A 96 20.35 -7.23 6.06
CA MET A 96 21.24 -6.64 5.05
C MET A 96 22.25 -5.69 5.74
N PRO A 97 23.56 -5.85 5.51
CA PRO A 97 24.57 -5.01 6.14
C PRO A 97 24.50 -3.54 5.70
N GLY A 98 24.81 -2.61 6.61
CA GLY A 98 25.02 -1.19 6.31
C GLY A 98 23.74 -0.33 6.24
N GLY A 99 22.64 -0.72 6.90
CA GLY A 99 21.44 0.07 7.08
C GLY A 99 21.32 0.72 8.46
N VAL A 100 20.21 1.41 8.72
CA VAL A 100 19.87 1.99 10.03
C VAL A 100 19.71 0.93 11.12
N VAL A 101 19.39 -0.32 10.75
CA VAL A 101 19.28 -1.46 11.67
C VAL A 101 20.65 -2.14 11.79
N LYS A 102 21.19 -2.18 12.99
CA LYS A 102 22.47 -2.82 13.33
C LYS A 102 22.32 -4.30 13.65
N ASP A 103 21.26 -4.62 14.38
CA ASP A 103 20.98 -5.99 14.82
C ASP A 103 19.49 -6.18 15.08
N VAL A 104 19.04 -7.42 14.99
CA VAL A 104 17.68 -7.83 15.30
C VAL A 104 17.72 -9.01 16.25
N ARG A 105 17.11 -8.86 17.40
CA ARG A 105 17.00 -9.89 18.42
C ARG A 105 15.56 -10.05 18.87
N TYR A 106 15.23 -11.22 19.37
CA TYR A 106 13.90 -11.51 19.86
C TYR A 106 13.93 -12.36 21.11
N ALA A 107 12.90 -12.27 21.93
CA ALA A 107 12.71 -13.08 23.11
C ALA A 107 11.23 -13.30 23.39
N ARG A 108 10.88 -14.46 23.96
CA ARG A 108 9.56 -14.69 24.54
C ARG A 108 9.41 -13.86 25.81
N ARG A 109 8.22 -13.30 26.00
CA ARG A 109 7.80 -12.61 27.21
C ARG A 109 6.72 -13.39 27.93
N HIS A 110 6.11 -12.79 28.93
CA HIS A 110 5.07 -13.38 29.80
C HIS A 110 4.03 -14.16 28.97
N GLY A 111 3.89 -15.46 29.27
CA GLY A 111 3.01 -16.34 28.52
C GLY A 111 3.53 -16.63 27.10
N ASN A 112 2.71 -16.36 26.09
CA ASN A 112 3.00 -16.62 24.69
C ASN A 112 3.30 -15.35 23.88
N ASP A 113 3.73 -14.26 24.51
CA ASP A 113 4.09 -13.03 23.81
C ASP A 113 5.51 -13.10 23.27
N LEU A 114 5.72 -12.50 22.09
CA LEU A 114 7.03 -12.35 21.47
C LEU A 114 7.42 -10.88 21.46
N ARG A 115 8.64 -10.58 21.89
CA ARG A 115 9.26 -9.26 21.70
C ARG A 115 10.36 -9.35 20.66
N VAL A 116 10.29 -8.48 19.65
CA VAL A 116 11.35 -8.25 18.66
C VAL A 116 11.97 -6.89 18.94
N VAL A 117 13.30 -6.81 18.95
CA VAL A 117 14.05 -5.57 19.20
C VAL A 117 15.02 -5.36 18.06
N LEU A 118 14.92 -4.20 17.43
CA LEU A 118 15.87 -3.73 16.43
C LEU A 118 16.82 -2.75 17.11
N ASP A 119 18.11 -3.04 17.11
CA ASP A 119 19.15 -2.11 17.53
C ASP A 119 19.50 -1.19 16.37
N LEU A 120 19.42 0.12 16.57
CA LEU A 120 19.49 1.12 15.51
C LEU A 120 20.78 1.97 15.65
N ASP A 121 21.29 2.50 14.55
CA ASP A 121 22.40 3.45 14.56
C ASP A 121 21.96 4.88 14.91
N ARG A 122 20.69 5.20 14.61
CA ARG A 122 20.05 6.51 14.87
C ARG A 122 18.58 6.32 15.19
N SER A 123 17.91 7.40 15.62
CA SER A 123 16.46 7.38 15.80
C SER A 123 15.74 7.28 14.46
N VAL A 124 14.61 6.57 14.43
CA VAL A 124 13.76 6.36 13.26
C VAL A 124 12.31 6.65 13.60
N HIS A 125 11.53 6.99 12.58
CA HIS A 125 10.07 6.92 12.64
C HIS A 125 9.66 5.56 12.09
N ALA A 126 8.85 4.83 12.86
CA ALA A 126 8.34 3.53 12.47
C ALA A 126 6.84 3.60 12.15
N SER A 127 6.44 2.97 11.07
CA SER A 127 5.04 2.67 10.74
C SER A 127 4.89 1.18 10.46
N ALA A 128 3.70 0.63 10.75
CA ALA A 128 3.48 -0.80 10.57
C ALA A 128 2.15 -1.08 9.89
N VAL A 129 2.13 -2.13 9.08
CA VAL A 129 0.93 -2.64 8.42
C VAL A 129 0.91 -4.16 8.49
N MET A 130 -0.28 -4.73 8.79
CA MET A 130 -0.51 -6.18 8.76
C MET A 130 -1.10 -6.54 7.40
N LEU A 131 -0.39 -7.36 6.63
CA LEU A 131 -0.84 -7.89 5.34
C LEU A 131 -1.41 -9.30 5.53
N GLN A 132 -2.50 -9.60 4.83
CA GLN A 132 -3.11 -10.92 4.85
C GLN A 132 -2.37 -11.91 3.95
N PRO A 133 -2.54 -13.24 4.18
CA PRO A 133 -2.09 -14.25 3.23
C PRO A 133 -2.73 -14.01 1.86
N GLY A 134 -1.92 -14.10 0.82
CA GLY A 134 -2.37 -13.91 -0.55
C GLY A 134 -1.21 -14.04 -1.53
N GLY A 135 -1.50 -14.28 -2.79
CA GLY A 135 -0.49 -14.30 -3.84
C GLY A 135 0.60 -15.36 -3.68
N GLY A 136 0.27 -16.56 -3.15
CA GLY A 136 1.23 -17.66 -2.94
C GLY A 136 2.04 -17.59 -1.66
N PHE A 137 1.91 -16.54 -0.84
CA PHE A 137 2.43 -16.53 0.53
C PHE A 137 1.35 -17.06 1.47
N PRO A 138 1.63 -18.19 2.15
CA PRO A 138 0.67 -18.80 3.07
C PRO A 138 0.59 -18.08 4.42
N TYR A 139 1.33 -16.98 4.62
CA TYR A 139 1.51 -16.30 5.88
C TYR A 139 0.94 -14.88 5.86
N TYR A 140 0.40 -14.44 7.02
CA TYR A 140 0.24 -13.03 7.31
C TYR A 140 1.60 -12.37 7.41
N ARG A 141 1.72 -11.08 7.10
CA ARG A 141 2.99 -10.35 7.21
C ARG A 141 2.80 -9.05 7.98
N LEU A 142 3.53 -8.89 9.05
CA LEU A 142 3.69 -7.60 9.71
C LEU A 142 4.90 -6.90 9.06
N VAL A 143 4.62 -5.85 8.32
CA VAL A 143 5.63 -5.00 7.67
C VAL A 143 5.82 -3.75 8.51
N VAL A 144 7.04 -3.48 8.94
CA VAL A 144 7.40 -2.32 9.76
C VAL A 144 8.44 -1.49 9.02
N ASP A 145 8.02 -0.32 8.55
CA ASP A 145 8.90 0.62 7.86
C ASP A 145 9.59 1.55 8.86
N LEU A 146 10.90 1.72 8.68
CA LEU A 146 11.77 2.54 9.53
C LEU A 146 12.37 3.68 8.69
N ASN A 147 11.87 4.89 8.90
CA ASN A 147 12.33 6.08 8.19
C ASN A 147 13.36 6.84 9.03
N ALA A 148 14.61 6.89 8.54
CA ALA A 148 15.74 7.55 9.21
C ALA A 148 15.77 9.07 8.99
N SER A 149 15.07 9.59 8.00
CA SER A 149 15.12 10.98 7.54
C SER A 149 14.28 11.98 8.34
N GLY A 150 13.81 11.63 9.53
CA GLY A 150 13.32 12.58 10.55
C GLY A 150 12.12 13.46 10.19
N ARG A 151 11.40 13.19 9.13
CA ARG A 151 10.15 13.89 8.82
C ARG A 151 8.99 13.15 9.47
N ALA A 152 8.59 13.67 10.65
CA ALA A 152 7.43 13.16 11.37
C ALA A 152 6.18 13.24 10.50
N VAL A 153 5.66 12.08 10.11
CA VAL A 153 4.24 11.95 9.86
C VAL A 153 3.62 11.72 11.25
N PRO A 154 2.67 12.54 11.73
CA PRO A 154 2.06 12.32 13.02
C PRO A 154 1.35 10.97 13.02
N ILE A 155 1.86 10.04 13.80
CA ILE A 155 1.15 8.79 14.06
C ILE A 155 0.07 9.15 15.08
N ALA A 156 -1.17 9.26 14.65
CA ALA A 156 -2.30 9.11 15.56
C ALA A 156 -2.15 7.72 16.21
N PRO A 157 -2.45 7.59 17.52
CA PRO A 157 -2.34 6.32 18.21
C PRO A 157 -3.18 5.29 17.46
N THR A 158 -2.51 4.31 16.87
CA THR A 158 -3.14 3.20 16.17
C THR A 158 -3.89 2.38 17.22
N GLN A 159 -5.20 2.49 17.23
CA GLN A 159 -6.03 1.48 17.84
C GLN A 159 -5.68 0.14 17.19
N PRO A 160 -5.77 -0.99 17.92
CA PRO A 160 -5.43 -2.31 17.39
C PRO A 160 -6.12 -2.51 16.04
N ALA A 161 -5.36 -3.00 15.06
CA ALA A 161 -5.88 -3.31 13.74
C ALA A 161 -7.06 -4.27 13.93
N GLN A 162 -8.25 -3.76 13.76
CA GLN A 162 -9.45 -4.60 13.74
C GLN A 162 -9.36 -5.51 12.52
N PRO A 163 -9.89 -6.74 12.62
CA PRO A 163 -9.90 -7.68 11.50
C PRO A 163 -10.45 -6.98 10.26
N VAL A 164 -10.00 -7.42 9.07
CA VAL A 164 -10.58 -6.96 7.80
C VAL A 164 -12.09 -7.07 7.95
N MET A 165 -12.68 -5.92 8.22
CA MET A 165 -14.09 -5.86 8.51
C MET A 165 -14.84 -6.24 7.24
N THR A 166 -15.59 -7.33 7.34
CA THR A 166 -16.84 -7.36 6.61
C THR A 166 -17.45 -5.97 6.72
N ALA A 167 -17.45 -5.27 5.69
CA ALA A 167 -17.77 -3.92 5.30
C ALA A 167 -18.93 -3.20 6.03
N GLN A 168 -19.01 -3.31 7.33
CA GLN A 168 -19.92 -2.52 8.15
C GLN A 168 -19.07 -1.62 9.05
N ASP A 169 -19.16 -0.32 8.84
CA ASP A 169 -18.83 0.66 9.85
C ASP A 169 -19.64 0.33 11.12
N HIS A 170 -19.05 0.46 12.32
CA HIS A 170 -19.74 0.19 13.59
C HIS A 170 -21.01 1.03 13.83
N SER A 171 -21.29 1.98 12.93
CA SER A 171 -22.55 2.75 12.88
C SER A 171 -23.68 2.04 12.15
N GLY A 172 -23.47 0.85 11.59
CA GLY A 172 -24.44 0.18 10.71
C GLY A 172 -24.56 0.82 9.34
N HIS A 173 -23.70 1.78 9.00
CA HIS A 173 -23.67 2.43 7.69
C HIS A 173 -22.67 1.76 6.76
N LEU A 174 -23.07 1.56 5.51
CA LEU A 174 -22.20 1.05 4.46
C LEU A 174 -21.18 2.12 4.07
N ARG A 175 -19.91 1.71 3.86
CA ARG A 175 -18.88 2.64 3.43
C ARG A 175 -19.01 3.00 1.95
N ASP A 176 -18.48 4.14 1.56
CA ASP A 176 -18.27 4.48 0.16
C ASP A 176 -17.13 3.65 -0.46
N VAL A 177 -17.19 3.40 -1.78
CA VAL A 177 -16.00 2.96 -2.53
C VAL A 177 -15.02 4.12 -2.64
N VAL A 178 -13.73 3.81 -2.58
CA VAL A 178 -12.65 4.80 -2.64
C VAL A 178 -11.89 4.69 -3.95
N VAL A 179 -11.89 5.76 -4.74
CA VAL A 179 -11.16 5.87 -6.00
C VAL A 179 -10.00 6.84 -5.82
N VAL A 180 -8.77 6.38 -6.02
CA VAL A 180 -7.61 7.28 -6.06
C VAL A 180 -7.28 7.63 -7.50
N ILE A 181 -7.27 8.93 -7.78
CA ILE A 181 -6.92 9.53 -9.07
C ILE A 181 -5.49 10.04 -8.95
N ASP A 182 -4.65 9.62 -9.87
CA ASP A 182 -3.24 10.00 -9.91
C ASP A 182 -2.94 10.82 -11.17
N PRO A 183 -2.99 12.15 -11.13
CA PRO A 183 -2.48 12.96 -12.22
C PRO A 183 -0.96 12.77 -12.32
N GLY A 184 -0.46 12.20 -13.43
CA GLY A 184 0.96 11.92 -13.62
C GLY A 184 1.84 13.16 -13.49
N HIS A 185 3.15 12.97 -13.27
CA HIS A 185 4.15 14.04 -13.19
C HIS A 185 3.89 15.08 -12.08
N GLY A 186 4.38 16.32 -12.28
CA GLY A 186 4.17 17.45 -11.36
C GLY A 186 5.47 18.09 -10.86
N GLY A 187 5.40 19.36 -10.48
CA GLY A 187 6.56 20.12 -9.98
C GLY A 187 7.71 20.16 -10.98
N LYS A 188 8.86 19.58 -10.61
CA LYS A 188 10.07 19.52 -11.43
C LYS A 188 9.96 18.59 -12.64
N ASP A 189 9.04 17.65 -12.61
CA ASP A 189 8.77 16.75 -13.72
C ASP A 189 7.61 17.29 -14.55
N PRO A 190 7.88 17.87 -15.74
CA PRO A 190 6.84 18.42 -16.60
C PRO A 190 6.04 17.34 -17.32
N GLY A 191 6.51 16.08 -17.36
CA GLY A 191 6.07 15.07 -18.29
C GLY A 191 6.47 15.39 -19.73
N ALA A 192 5.71 14.90 -20.69
CA ALA A 192 5.89 15.24 -22.09
C ALA A 192 5.55 16.73 -22.35
N ILE A 193 6.22 17.31 -23.35
CA ILE A 193 6.02 18.71 -23.74
C ILE A 193 5.58 18.78 -25.19
N GLY A 194 4.41 19.36 -25.42
CA GLY A 194 3.85 19.58 -26.74
C GLY A 194 4.63 20.61 -27.53
N LYS A 195 4.44 20.62 -28.85
CA LYS A 195 5.13 21.55 -29.77
C LYS A 195 4.90 23.04 -29.43
N HIS A 196 3.75 23.36 -28.85
CA HIS A 196 3.34 24.71 -28.46
C HIS A 196 3.60 25.02 -27.00
N GLY A 197 4.43 24.21 -26.31
CA GLY A 197 4.80 24.41 -24.91
C GLY A 197 3.78 23.92 -23.87
N THR A 198 2.83 23.11 -24.29
CA THR A 198 1.87 22.50 -23.37
C THR A 198 2.58 21.43 -22.53
N PHE A 199 2.50 21.51 -21.20
CA PHE A 199 3.04 20.50 -20.31
C PHE A 199 2.01 19.42 -20.01
N GLU A 200 2.41 18.18 -20.04
CA GLU A 200 1.57 17.03 -19.66
C GLU A 200 1.02 17.18 -18.25
N LYS A 201 1.87 17.51 -17.28
CA LYS A 201 1.49 17.68 -15.87
C LYS A 201 0.28 18.61 -15.66
N ASP A 202 0.12 19.62 -16.50
CA ASP A 202 -0.95 20.60 -16.38
C ASP A 202 -2.28 20.07 -16.93
N VAL A 203 -2.24 19.41 -18.09
CA VAL A 203 -3.45 18.88 -18.72
C VAL A 203 -4.00 17.68 -17.95
N VAL A 204 -3.13 16.80 -17.43
CA VAL A 204 -3.57 15.64 -16.62
C VAL A 204 -4.11 16.08 -15.26
N LEU A 205 -3.54 17.12 -14.65
CA LEU A 205 -4.08 17.72 -13.42
C LEU A 205 -5.48 18.29 -13.66
N ALA A 206 -5.67 19.01 -14.77
CA ALA A 206 -6.96 19.58 -15.12
C ALA A 206 -8.04 18.50 -15.38
N MET A 207 -7.66 17.38 -16.00
CA MET A 207 -8.57 16.21 -16.17
C MET A 207 -8.83 15.52 -14.84
N GLY A 208 -7.81 15.34 -13.99
CA GLY A 208 -7.94 14.77 -12.65
C GLY A 208 -8.93 15.54 -11.79
N HIS A 209 -8.87 16.87 -11.77
CA HIS A 209 -9.84 17.70 -11.02
C HIS A 209 -11.28 17.52 -11.51
N ARG A 210 -11.49 17.40 -12.82
CA ARG A 210 -12.83 17.17 -13.37
C ARG A 210 -13.37 15.81 -12.97
N LEU A 211 -12.54 14.76 -13.10
CA LEU A 211 -12.91 13.41 -12.71
C LEU A 211 -13.20 13.32 -11.21
N HIS A 212 -12.35 13.92 -10.38
CA HIS A 212 -12.53 14.01 -8.93
C HIS A 212 -13.88 14.66 -8.57
N LYS A 213 -14.21 15.77 -9.21
CA LYS A 213 -15.50 16.45 -8.99
C LYS A 213 -16.70 15.57 -9.39
N MET A 214 -16.61 14.86 -10.52
CA MET A 214 -17.68 13.99 -10.99
C MET A 214 -17.92 12.81 -10.06
N LEU A 215 -16.84 12.13 -9.64
CA LEU A 215 -16.92 10.98 -8.74
C LEU A 215 -17.46 11.36 -7.36
N ASN A 216 -17.00 12.47 -6.78
CA ASN A 216 -17.50 12.94 -5.48
C ASN A 216 -18.93 13.52 -5.52
N ALA A 217 -19.51 13.72 -6.69
CA ALA A 217 -20.93 14.05 -6.84
C ALA A 217 -21.82 12.79 -6.79
N GLU A 218 -21.25 11.59 -6.85
CA GLU A 218 -21.99 10.34 -6.80
C GLU A 218 -22.13 9.81 -5.37
N LYS A 219 -23.34 9.33 -5.07
CA LYS A 219 -23.61 8.68 -3.79
C LYS A 219 -22.90 7.31 -3.72
N GLY A 220 -22.20 7.06 -2.64
CA GLY A 220 -21.48 5.81 -2.40
C GLY A 220 -20.08 5.78 -3.03
N VAL A 221 -19.58 6.92 -3.53
CA VAL A 221 -18.23 7.06 -4.09
C VAL A 221 -17.49 8.20 -3.40
N ARG A 222 -16.26 7.95 -3.00
CA ARG A 222 -15.31 8.93 -2.49
C ARG A 222 -14.06 8.91 -3.36
N ALA A 223 -13.77 10.00 -4.05
CA ALA A 223 -12.56 10.16 -4.83
C ALA A 223 -11.51 10.98 -4.07
N VAL A 224 -10.24 10.59 -4.22
CA VAL A 224 -9.07 11.26 -3.65
C VAL A 224 -8.06 11.47 -4.78
N MET A 225 -7.37 12.59 -4.81
CA MET A 225 -6.27 12.84 -5.75
C MET A 225 -4.92 12.63 -5.06
N THR A 226 -3.95 12.04 -5.76
CA THR A 226 -2.56 11.96 -5.24
C THR A 226 -1.95 13.35 -5.11
N ARG A 227 -2.23 14.24 -6.07
CA ARG A 227 -1.91 15.66 -6.03
C ARG A 227 -3.07 16.50 -6.57
N ASP A 228 -3.30 17.64 -5.94
CA ASP A 228 -4.32 18.63 -6.30
C ASP A 228 -3.74 19.94 -6.86
N SER A 229 -2.41 20.03 -6.93
CA SER A 229 -1.66 21.20 -7.38
C SER A 229 -0.36 20.78 -8.08
N ASP A 230 0.45 21.73 -8.53
CA ASP A 230 1.68 21.46 -9.26
C ASP A 230 2.85 21.19 -8.29
N PHE A 231 2.96 19.95 -7.82
CA PHE A 231 4.13 19.45 -7.08
C PHE A 231 4.45 18.00 -7.50
N PHE A 232 5.71 17.61 -7.33
CA PHE A 232 6.18 16.28 -7.66
C PHE A 232 5.93 15.30 -6.52
N ILE A 233 5.43 14.09 -6.86
CA ILE A 233 5.31 12.94 -5.96
C ILE A 233 6.07 11.76 -6.56
N PRO A 234 7.03 11.15 -5.84
CA PRO A 234 7.68 9.92 -6.27
C PRO A 234 6.69 8.80 -6.56
N LEU A 235 6.98 7.96 -7.55
CA LEU A 235 6.06 6.89 -8.01
C LEU A 235 5.59 5.98 -6.88
N TYR A 236 6.52 5.56 -6.03
CA TYR A 236 6.19 4.72 -4.86
C TYR A 236 5.23 5.41 -3.88
N HIS A 237 5.39 6.71 -3.64
CA HIS A 237 4.51 7.46 -2.74
C HIS A 237 3.09 7.60 -3.28
N ARG A 238 2.88 7.59 -4.61
CA ARG A 238 1.55 7.59 -5.22
C ARG A 238 0.79 6.31 -4.85
N VAL A 239 1.47 5.17 -4.91
CA VAL A 239 0.92 3.88 -4.46
C VAL A 239 0.63 3.90 -2.96
N GLN A 240 1.53 4.46 -2.14
CA GLN A 240 1.31 4.57 -0.69
C GLN A 240 0.09 5.45 -0.35
N ILE A 241 -0.16 6.53 -1.10
CA ILE A 241 -1.37 7.35 -0.94
C ILE A 241 -2.62 6.50 -1.17
N ALA A 242 -2.63 5.66 -2.21
CA ALA A 242 -3.75 4.76 -2.47
C ALA A 242 -4.00 3.79 -1.30
N HIS A 243 -2.94 3.16 -0.78
CA HIS A 243 -3.05 2.29 0.41
C HIS A 243 -3.51 3.04 1.65
N HIS A 244 -2.96 4.23 1.92
CA HIS A 244 -3.35 5.05 3.07
C HIS A 244 -4.86 5.37 3.07
N HIS A 245 -5.41 5.64 1.90
CA HIS A 245 -6.84 5.91 1.74
C HIS A 245 -7.69 4.65 1.63
N LYS A 246 -7.11 3.44 1.70
CA LYS A 246 -7.78 2.15 1.49
C LYS A 246 -8.56 2.14 0.19
N ALA A 247 -7.88 2.50 -0.89
CA ALA A 247 -8.46 2.62 -2.21
C ALA A 247 -9.00 1.28 -2.70
N ASP A 248 -10.20 1.30 -3.27
CA ASP A 248 -10.79 0.17 -3.99
C ASP A 248 -10.38 0.18 -5.46
N LEU A 249 -9.80 1.31 -5.93
CA LEU A 249 -9.39 1.49 -7.32
C LEU A 249 -8.37 2.63 -7.44
N PHE A 250 -7.35 2.45 -8.31
CA PHE A 250 -6.34 3.45 -8.62
C PHE A 250 -6.28 3.72 -10.12
N VAL A 251 -6.35 4.99 -10.52
CA VAL A 251 -6.27 5.41 -11.92
C VAL A 251 -5.23 6.50 -12.09
N SER A 252 -4.16 6.20 -12.83
CA SER A 252 -3.16 7.18 -13.24
C SER A 252 -3.51 7.76 -14.61
N ILE A 253 -3.46 9.09 -14.74
CA ILE A 253 -3.84 9.84 -15.93
C ILE A 253 -2.60 10.48 -16.54
N HIS A 254 -2.36 10.20 -17.81
CA HIS A 254 -1.22 10.62 -18.60
C HIS A 254 -1.64 11.18 -19.98
N ALA A 255 -0.72 11.85 -20.68
CA ALA A 255 -0.90 12.36 -22.02
C ALA A 255 0.45 12.42 -22.74
N ASP A 256 1.01 11.28 -23.02
CA ASP A 256 2.39 11.07 -23.40
C ASP A 256 2.79 11.58 -24.80
N ALA A 257 4.06 11.45 -25.13
CA ALA A 257 4.64 11.77 -26.41
C ALA A 257 5.11 10.52 -27.17
N SER A 258 4.77 10.44 -28.46
CA SER A 258 5.37 9.50 -29.40
C SER A 258 6.49 10.15 -30.22
N THR A 259 7.49 9.36 -30.60
CA THR A 259 8.50 9.79 -31.58
C THR A 259 7.88 10.02 -32.96
N ASP A 260 6.84 9.27 -33.33
CA ASP A 260 6.01 9.53 -34.50
C ASP A 260 4.86 10.48 -34.12
N ARG A 261 4.93 11.72 -34.56
CA ARG A 261 3.93 12.76 -34.29
C ARG A 261 2.58 12.54 -34.97
N ARG A 262 2.44 11.50 -35.79
CA ARG A 262 1.16 11.11 -36.42
C ARG A 262 0.33 10.20 -35.52
N VAL A 263 0.94 9.63 -34.48
CA VAL A 263 0.23 8.79 -33.52
C VAL A 263 -0.83 9.61 -32.81
N THR A 264 -2.03 9.04 -32.71
CA THR A 264 -3.23 9.61 -32.10
C THR A 264 -3.99 8.56 -31.33
N GLY A 265 -4.90 9.00 -30.48
CA GLY A 265 -5.85 8.13 -29.75
C GLY A 265 -5.39 7.82 -28.33
N SER A 266 -6.30 7.26 -27.56
CA SER A 266 -6.07 6.85 -26.18
C SER A 266 -5.54 5.42 -26.09
N SER A 267 -4.90 5.09 -24.97
CA SER A 267 -4.50 3.72 -24.63
C SER A 267 -4.68 3.49 -23.14
N VAL A 268 -4.98 2.27 -22.73
CA VAL A 268 -5.09 1.91 -21.32
C VAL A 268 -4.14 0.76 -21.01
N TYR A 269 -3.39 0.93 -19.94
CA TYR A 269 -2.34 0.01 -19.51
C TYR A 269 -2.62 -0.54 -18.13
N ILE A 270 -2.27 -1.81 -17.95
CA ILE A 270 -2.20 -2.45 -16.64
C ILE A 270 -0.80 -2.99 -16.38
N LEU A 271 -0.52 -3.32 -15.14
CA LEU A 271 0.75 -3.91 -14.76
C LEU A 271 0.97 -5.25 -15.47
N SER A 272 2.22 -5.51 -15.89
CA SER A 272 2.71 -6.81 -16.29
C SER A 272 4.02 -7.14 -15.61
N GLU A 273 4.13 -8.35 -15.11
CA GLU A 273 5.34 -8.89 -14.50
C GLU A 273 6.20 -9.66 -15.54
N HIS A 274 5.58 -10.12 -16.60
CA HIS A 274 6.20 -11.01 -17.61
C HIS A 274 6.47 -10.32 -18.95
N GLY A 275 6.94 -9.06 -18.88
CA GLY A 275 7.26 -8.27 -20.07
C GLY A 275 6.11 -7.38 -20.52
N ALA A 276 6.32 -6.66 -21.62
CA ALA A 276 5.33 -5.74 -22.18
C ALA A 276 4.58 -6.38 -23.35
N SER A 277 3.31 -6.03 -23.52
CA SER A 277 2.45 -6.50 -24.62
C SER A 277 2.92 -5.98 -25.98
N SER A 278 3.62 -4.84 -26.02
CA SER A 278 4.16 -4.23 -27.22
C SER A 278 5.49 -3.51 -26.95
N VAL A 279 6.23 -3.24 -28.02
CA VAL A 279 7.47 -2.42 -27.94
C VAL A 279 7.14 -0.99 -27.46
N MET A 280 5.98 -0.48 -27.85
CA MET A 280 5.51 0.85 -27.45
C MET A 280 5.18 0.86 -25.96
N ALA A 281 4.43 -0.10 -25.44
CA ALA A 281 4.12 -0.25 -24.04
C ALA A 281 5.40 -0.33 -23.16
N ARG A 282 6.40 -1.09 -23.60
CA ARG A 282 7.69 -1.17 -22.92
C ARG A 282 8.40 0.16 -22.84
N ARG A 283 8.52 0.87 -23.99
CA ARG A 283 9.18 2.18 -24.04
C ARG A 283 8.48 3.23 -23.21
N LEU A 284 7.15 3.18 -23.20
CA LEU A 284 6.33 4.05 -22.36
C LEU A 284 6.63 3.79 -20.88
N ALA A 285 6.53 2.54 -20.42
CA ALA A 285 6.82 2.20 -19.02
C ALA A 285 8.25 2.57 -18.61
N GLU A 286 9.25 2.35 -19.49
CA GLU A 286 10.62 2.78 -19.24
C GLU A 286 10.75 4.29 -19.07
N ARG A 287 9.96 5.07 -19.80
CA ARG A 287 9.98 6.54 -19.71
C ARG A 287 9.29 7.00 -18.44
N GLU A 288 8.07 6.52 -18.18
CA GLU A 288 7.30 6.86 -16.98
C GLU A 288 8.04 6.49 -15.69
N ASN A 289 8.72 5.35 -15.67
CA ASN A 289 9.53 4.92 -14.53
C ASN A 289 10.77 5.82 -14.29
N ARG A 290 11.17 6.68 -15.25
CA ARG A 290 12.25 7.67 -15.07
C ARG A 290 11.77 8.98 -14.42
N SER A 291 10.48 9.16 -14.23
CA SER A 291 9.89 10.32 -13.57
C SER A 291 10.58 10.61 -12.21
N ASP A 292 10.89 9.59 -11.44
CA ASP A 292 11.61 9.72 -10.17
C ASP A 292 13.00 10.35 -10.33
N LEU A 293 13.74 10.03 -11.40
CA LEU A 293 15.05 10.64 -11.69
C LEU A 293 14.91 12.13 -12.02
N ILE A 294 13.89 12.49 -12.82
CA ILE A 294 13.58 13.86 -13.19
C ILE A 294 13.16 14.66 -11.95
N GLY A 295 12.36 14.05 -11.09
CA GLY A 295 11.93 14.58 -9.80
C GLY A 295 13.07 14.77 -8.78
N GLY A 296 14.29 14.25 -9.08
CA GLY A 296 15.47 14.35 -8.22
C GLY A 296 15.57 13.24 -7.17
N VAL A 297 14.81 12.17 -7.30
CA VAL A 297 14.96 10.95 -6.48
C VAL A 297 16.24 10.23 -6.92
N LYS A 298 17.18 10.05 -6.01
CA LYS A 298 18.40 9.27 -6.28
C LYS A 298 18.05 7.78 -6.24
N LEU A 299 17.94 7.15 -7.39
CA LEU A 299 17.84 5.70 -7.52
C LEU A 299 19.23 5.10 -7.26
N ASN A 300 19.55 4.79 -6.02
CA ASN A 300 20.72 3.95 -5.71
C ASN A 300 20.38 2.54 -6.20
N GLY A 301 20.90 2.21 -7.38
CA GLY A 301 20.57 1.00 -8.12
C GLY A 301 20.82 -0.28 -7.33
N LYS A 302 19.75 -0.83 -6.75
CA LYS A 302 19.58 -2.24 -6.32
C LYS A 302 18.20 -2.54 -5.70
N SER A 303 17.24 -1.58 -5.71
CA SER A 303 15.94 -1.77 -5.02
C SER A 303 14.89 -2.55 -5.82
N ASP A 304 15.08 -2.74 -7.13
CA ASP A 304 14.03 -3.29 -7.98
C ASP A 304 13.82 -4.80 -7.82
N THR A 305 14.85 -5.54 -7.42
CA THR A 305 14.79 -7.01 -7.39
C THR A 305 14.02 -7.56 -6.18
N LEU A 306 14.06 -6.87 -5.04
CA LEU A 306 13.38 -7.34 -3.83
C LEU A 306 11.92 -6.86 -3.76
N ALA A 307 11.64 -5.64 -4.23
CA ALA A 307 10.28 -5.14 -4.39
C ALA A 307 9.50 -6.00 -5.41
N SER A 308 10.15 -6.45 -6.48
CA SER A 308 9.53 -7.32 -7.48
C SER A 308 9.19 -8.73 -6.97
N VAL A 309 10.01 -9.31 -6.10
CA VAL A 309 9.75 -10.65 -5.53
C VAL A 309 8.58 -10.65 -4.54
N LEU A 310 8.35 -9.56 -3.81
CA LEU A 310 7.21 -9.44 -2.90
C LEU A 310 5.89 -9.14 -3.63
N LEU A 311 5.98 -8.67 -4.86
CA LEU A 311 4.85 -8.29 -5.70
C LEU A 311 4.20 -9.50 -6.42
N ASP A 312 4.94 -10.57 -6.62
CA ASP A 312 4.65 -11.64 -7.58
C ASP A 312 3.42 -12.51 -7.26
N LEU A 313 2.85 -12.44 -6.08
CA LEU A 313 1.96 -13.51 -5.62
C LEU A 313 0.55 -13.09 -5.14
N SER A 314 0.30 -11.81 -4.92
CA SER A 314 -1.06 -11.28 -4.63
C SER A 314 -1.83 -10.86 -5.89
N GLN A 315 -1.18 -10.92 -7.06
CA GLN A 315 -1.56 -10.12 -8.22
C GLN A 315 -2.56 -10.77 -9.17
N THR A 316 -2.78 -12.09 -9.16
CA THR A 316 -3.62 -12.70 -10.20
C THR A 316 -5.06 -12.16 -10.17
N GLY A 317 -5.70 -12.10 -9.01
CA GLY A 317 -7.06 -11.53 -8.88
C GLY A 317 -7.09 -10.02 -9.13
N THR A 318 -6.07 -9.30 -8.66
CA THR A 318 -5.96 -7.85 -8.85
C THR A 318 -5.66 -7.49 -10.31
N LEU A 319 -4.86 -8.31 -11.01
CA LEU A 319 -4.60 -8.13 -12.45
C LEU A 319 -5.85 -8.39 -13.30
N GLU A 320 -6.68 -9.37 -12.93
CA GLU A 320 -7.96 -9.61 -13.60
C GLU A 320 -8.92 -8.44 -13.38
N ALA A 321 -9.06 -7.97 -12.15
CA ALA A 321 -9.84 -6.78 -11.80
C ALA A 321 -9.33 -5.52 -12.53
N SER A 322 -7.99 -5.35 -12.63
CA SER A 322 -7.38 -4.27 -13.41
C SER A 322 -7.67 -4.39 -14.91
N ALA A 323 -7.70 -5.61 -15.45
CA ALA A 323 -8.03 -5.83 -16.87
C ALA A 323 -9.49 -5.49 -17.17
N ASN A 324 -10.42 -5.83 -16.28
CA ASN A 324 -11.83 -5.48 -16.40
C ASN A 324 -12.02 -3.96 -16.36
N LEU A 325 -11.43 -3.28 -15.36
CA LEU A 325 -11.42 -1.82 -15.27
C LEU A 325 -10.88 -1.17 -16.54
N ALA A 326 -9.71 -1.61 -16.99
CA ALA A 326 -9.05 -1.04 -18.17
C ALA A 326 -9.87 -1.26 -19.45
N SER A 327 -10.52 -2.42 -19.59
CA SER A 327 -11.43 -2.72 -20.70
C SER A 327 -12.63 -1.78 -20.73
N ASP A 328 -13.23 -1.51 -19.57
CA ASP A 328 -14.37 -0.60 -19.47
C ASP A 328 -14.00 0.84 -19.77
N MET A 329 -12.80 1.28 -19.30
CA MET A 329 -12.27 2.59 -19.64
C MET A 329 -11.99 2.72 -21.14
N LEU A 330 -11.33 1.72 -21.75
CA LEU A 330 -10.99 1.73 -23.17
C LEU A 330 -12.23 1.87 -24.04
N LYS A 331 -13.30 1.09 -23.76
CA LYS A 331 -14.58 1.18 -24.46
C LYS A 331 -15.25 2.57 -24.38
N ARG A 332 -15.02 3.29 -23.28
CA ARG A 332 -15.60 4.63 -23.08
C ARG A 332 -14.74 5.75 -23.65
N LEU A 333 -13.44 5.52 -23.80
CA LEU A 333 -12.50 6.47 -24.41
C LEU A 333 -12.60 6.47 -25.94
N ASP A 334 -12.86 5.33 -26.55
CA ASP A 334 -12.89 5.16 -28.01
C ASP A 334 -13.79 6.20 -28.73
N PRO A 335 -15.06 6.40 -28.36
CA PRO A 335 -15.93 7.38 -29.04
C PRO A 335 -15.50 8.84 -28.82
N VAL A 336 -14.64 9.13 -27.86
CA VAL A 336 -14.21 10.49 -27.48
C VAL A 336 -12.87 10.85 -28.13
N ALA A 337 -11.88 10.02 -28.00
CA ALA A 337 -10.53 10.30 -28.47
C ALA A 337 -10.05 9.34 -29.57
N GLY A 338 -10.81 8.29 -29.86
CA GLY A 338 -10.31 7.13 -30.56
C GLY A 338 -9.37 6.31 -29.67
N VAL A 339 -9.07 5.11 -30.05
CA VAL A 339 -8.08 4.27 -29.35
C VAL A 339 -6.94 3.90 -30.28
N LEU A 340 -5.72 3.91 -29.75
CA LEU A 340 -4.53 3.48 -30.49
C LEU A 340 -4.54 1.97 -30.72
N SER A 341 -5.11 1.22 -29.76
CA SER A 341 -5.27 -0.23 -29.78
C SER A 341 -6.62 -0.59 -29.17
N ASP A 342 -7.30 -1.56 -29.78
CA ASP A 342 -8.57 -2.13 -29.28
C ASP A 342 -8.36 -3.04 -28.05
N ARG A 343 -7.13 -3.19 -27.58
CA ARG A 343 -6.73 -4.06 -26.49
C ARG A 343 -6.12 -3.28 -25.34
N VAL A 344 -6.36 -3.78 -24.13
CA VAL A 344 -5.65 -3.34 -22.94
C VAL A 344 -4.18 -3.74 -23.08
N GLU A 345 -3.30 -2.76 -23.03
CA GLU A 345 -1.86 -2.94 -23.08
C GLU A 345 -1.29 -3.28 -21.70
N ARG A 346 -0.09 -3.88 -21.67
CA ARG A 346 0.56 -4.33 -20.45
C ARG A 346 2.03 -3.98 -20.44
N ALA A 347 2.54 -3.45 -19.31
CA ALA A 347 3.97 -3.24 -19.10
C ALA A 347 4.30 -3.06 -17.61
N ALA A 348 5.59 -2.99 -17.28
CA ALA A 348 6.09 -2.91 -15.90
C ALA A 348 6.08 -1.46 -15.37
N PHE A 349 4.92 -0.84 -15.29
CA PHE A 349 4.75 0.50 -14.72
C PHE A 349 4.95 0.49 -13.21
N ALA A 350 5.90 1.27 -12.69
CA ALA A 350 6.19 1.34 -11.27
C ALA A 350 4.99 1.89 -10.46
N VAL A 351 4.25 2.85 -11.02
CA VAL A 351 3.09 3.46 -10.37
C VAL A 351 1.89 2.51 -10.25
N LEU A 352 1.84 1.43 -11.03
CA LEU A 352 0.78 0.42 -10.95
C LEU A 352 1.14 -0.77 -10.05
N LYS A 353 2.28 -0.75 -9.40
CA LYS A 353 2.73 -1.82 -8.52
C LYS A 353 2.00 -1.79 -7.18
N SER A 354 0.72 -2.11 -7.19
CA SER A 354 -0.10 -2.34 -6.00
C SER A 354 -0.61 -3.78 -6.02
N PRO A 355 -0.30 -4.60 -5.00
CA PRO A 355 -0.67 -6.02 -5.03
C PRO A 355 -2.17 -6.26 -4.79
N ASP A 356 -2.89 -5.32 -4.23
CA ASP A 356 -4.25 -5.46 -3.70
C ASP A 356 -5.25 -4.42 -4.23
N ILE A 357 -4.80 -3.43 -5.02
CA ILE A 357 -5.66 -2.39 -5.57
C ILE A 357 -5.72 -2.53 -7.09
N PRO A 358 -6.90 -2.79 -7.70
CA PRO A 358 -7.08 -2.74 -9.14
C PRO A 358 -6.62 -1.39 -9.70
N SER A 359 -5.70 -1.42 -10.66
CA SER A 359 -4.97 -0.23 -11.10
C SER A 359 -4.87 -0.16 -12.61
N ALA A 360 -5.07 1.03 -13.18
CA ALA A 360 -4.87 1.30 -14.60
C ALA A 360 -4.16 2.63 -14.82
N LEU A 361 -3.31 2.69 -15.86
CA LEU A 361 -2.73 3.92 -16.38
C LEU A 361 -3.40 4.23 -17.73
N VAL A 362 -3.86 5.45 -17.88
CA VAL A 362 -4.58 5.91 -19.07
C VAL A 362 -3.76 6.98 -19.78
N GLU A 363 -3.33 6.68 -20.99
CA GLU A 363 -2.87 7.68 -21.94
C GLU A 363 -4.08 8.27 -22.66
N THR A 364 -4.39 9.51 -22.36
CA THR A 364 -5.63 10.13 -22.84
C THR A 364 -5.54 10.62 -24.28
N ALA A 365 -4.34 10.97 -24.72
CA ALA A 365 -4.00 11.41 -26.07
C ALA A 365 -2.47 11.59 -26.18
N PHE A 366 -1.93 11.80 -27.38
CA PHE A 366 -0.50 12.04 -27.57
C PHE A 366 -0.20 13.53 -27.71
N ILE A 367 0.38 14.16 -26.67
CA ILE A 367 0.71 15.58 -26.65
C ILE A 367 1.72 15.97 -27.74
N SER A 368 2.50 15.01 -28.27
CA SER A 368 3.42 15.21 -29.39
C SER A 368 2.70 15.45 -30.73
N ASN A 369 1.43 15.03 -30.84
CA ASN A 369 0.61 15.28 -32.02
C ASN A 369 0.01 16.71 -31.95
N PRO A 370 0.24 17.60 -32.93
CA PRO A 370 -0.23 18.99 -32.84
C PRO A 370 -1.77 19.14 -32.81
N GLN A 371 -2.50 18.17 -33.33
CA GLN A 371 -3.98 18.20 -33.27
C GLN A 371 -4.46 17.78 -31.90
N GLU A 372 -3.88 16.74 -31.33
CA GLU A 372 -4.22 16.27 -29.98
C GLU A 372 -3.73 17.25 -28.91
N GLU A 373 -2.56 17.89 -29.07
CA GLU A 373 -2.10 18.96 -28.19
C GLU A 373 -3.14 20.10 -28.09
N ARG A 374 -3.73 20.52 -29.24
CA ARG A 374 -4.80 21.52 -29.22
C ARG A 374 -6.05 21.04 -28.49
N ARG A 375 -6.42 19.77 -28.68
CA ARG A 375 -7.55 19.15 -27.96
C ARG A 375 -7.29 19.08 -26.47
N LEU A 376 -6.10 18.60 -26.05
CA LEU A 376 -5.68 18.49 -24.64
C LEU A 376 -5.73 19.84 -23.90
N ARG A 377 -5.48 20.96 -24.60
CA ARG A 377 -5.62 22.31 -24.05
C ARG A 377 -7.08 22.78 -23.94
N SER A 378 -7.99 22.14 -24.64
CA SER A 378 -9.41 22.51 -24.64
C SER A 378 -10.10 22.01 -23.38
N SER A 379 -10.77 22.91 -22.66
CA SER A 379 -11.60 22.55 -21.49
C SER A 379 -12.73 21.58 -21.86
N ALA A 380 -13.26 21.65 -23.07
CA ALA A 380 -14.30 20.74 -23.56
C ALA A 380 -13.74 19.31 -23.67
N PHE A 381 -12.59 19.13 -24.34
CA PHE A 381 -11.99 17.80 -24.49
C PHE A 381 -11.54 17.20 -23.15
N GLN A 382 -10.98 18.02 -22.26
CA GLN A 382 -10.64 17.58 -20.90
C GLN A 382 -11.89 17.09 -20.12
N HIS A 383 -13.03 17.74 -20.34
CA HIS A 383 -14.31 17.33 -19.75
C HIS A 383 -14.83 16.03 -20.37
N GLU A 384 -14.73 15.88 -21.69
CA GLU A 384 -15.11 14.67 -22.41
C GLU A 384 -14.29 13.46 -21.95
N ILE A 385 -12.96 13.59 -21.82
CA ILE A 385 -12.07 12.56 -21.28
C ILE A 385 -12.46 12.21 -19.84
N ALA A 386 -12.59 13.20 -18.96
CA ALA A 386 -13.00 12.97 -17.57
C ALA A 386 -14.37 12.26 -17.49
N THR A 387 -15.31 12.59 -18.38
CA THR A 387 -16.61 11.92 -18.46
C THR A 387 -16.47 10.48 -18.94
N ALA A 388 -15.59 10.21 -19.90
CA ALA A 388 -15.33 8.84 -20.37
C ALA A 388 -14.73 7.97 -19.25
N LEU A 389 -13.72 8.49 -18.54
CA LEU A 389 -13.10 7.82 -17.39
C LEU A 389 -14.12 7.56 -16.27
N HIS A 390 -14.91 8.56 -15.94
CA HIS A 390 -15.99 8.45 -14.96
C HIS A 390 -16.98 7.32 -15.33
N LYS A 391 -17.43 7.27 -16.60
CA LYS A 391 -18.33 6.21 -17.08
C LYS A 391 -17.65 4.82 -17.07
N GLY A 392 -16.34 4.76 -17.34
CA GLY A 392 -15.56 3.50 -17.25
C GLY A 392 -15.49 2.99 -15.81
N ILE A 393 -15.15 3.86 -14.86
CA ILE A 393 -15.11 3.54 -13.43
C ILE A 393 -16.51 3.08 -12.94
N ARG A 394 -17.56 3.77 -13.36
CA ARG A 394 -18.92 3.38 -13.00
C ARG A 394 -19.30 2.01 -13.56
N ALA A 395 -19.01 1.75 -14.83
CA ALA A 395 -19.29 0.45 -15.45
C ALA A 395 -18.58 -0.69 -14.71
N TYR A 396 -17.32 -0.48 -14.32
CA TYR A 396 -16.58 -1.42 -13.50
C TYR A 396 -17.27 -1.67 -12.14
N PHE A 397 -17.64 -0.63 -11.39
CA PHE A 397 -18.30 -0.80 -10.09
C PHE A 397 -19.75 -1.26 -10.18
N ASP A 398 -20.43 -1.09 -11.31
CA ASP A 398 -21.77 -1.67 -11.50
C ASP A 398 -21.72 -3.21 -11.44
N GLU A 399 -20.59 -3.81 -11.85
CA GLU A 399 -20.39 -5.26 -11.82
C GLU A 399 -19.54 -5.73 -10.62
N TYR A 400 -18.50 -4.95 -10.24
CA TYR A 400 -17.46 -5.37 -9.29
C TYR A 400 -17.38 -4.48 -8.03
N ALA A 401 -18.48 -3.87 -7.58
CA ALA A 401 -18.46 -3.09 -6.35
C ALA A 401 -18.13 -4.01 -5.14
N PRO A 402 -17.17 -3.63 -4.28
CA PRO A 402 -16.77 -4.45 -3.14
C PRO A 402 -17.94 -4.70 -2.18
N PRO A 403 -18.14 -5.93 -1.69
CA PRO A 403 -19.19 -6.24 -0.74
C PRO A 403 -19.16 -5.30 0.48
N GLY A 404 -20.34 -4.90 0.98
CA GLY A 404 -20.50 -4.02 2.14
C GLY A 404 -20.20 -2.54 1.87
N THR A 405 -20.10 -2.17 0.63
CA THR A 405 -20.14 -0.77 0.22
C THR A 405 -21.57 -0.33 -0.09
N LEU A 406 -21.83 0.97 0.10
CA LEU A 406 -23.13 1.55 -0.26
C LEU A 406 -23.46 1.34 -1.75
N LEU A 407 -22.43 1.39 -2.60
CA LEU A 407 -22.58 1.19 -4.03
C LEU A 407 -22.98 -0.25 -4.37
N ALA A 408 -22.40 -1.26 -3.72
CA ALA A 408 -22.76 -2.66 -3.90
C ALA A 408 -24.23 -2.91 -3.49
N GLU A 409 -24.68 -2.34 -2.37
CA GLU A 409 -26.09 -2.45 -1.95
C GLU A 409 -27.04 -1.77 -2.94
N MET A 410 -26.67 -0.60 -3.45
CA MET A 410 -27.47 0.11 -4.47
C MET A 410 -27.60 -0.72 -5.76
N ASN A 411 -26.51 -1.38 -6.18
CA ASN A 411 -26.51 -2.24 -7.38
C ASN A 411 -27.40 -3.48 -7.18
N GLN A 412 -27.31 -4.15 -6.00
CA GLN A 412 -28.17 -5.28 -5.67
C GLN A 412 -29.67 -4.90 -5.69
N LYS A 413 -30.03 -3.73 -5.14
CA LYS A 413 -31.42 -3.26 -5.17
C LYS A 413 -31.91 -2.98 -6.59
N ARG A 414 -31.04 -2.49 -7.49
CA ARG A 414 -31.40 -2.28 -8.91
C ARG A 414 -31.65 -3.60 -9.64
N SER A 415 -30.84 -4.64 -9.40
CA SER A 415 -30.98 -5.93 -10.06
C SER A 415 -32.21 -6.74 -9.60
N VAL A 416 -32.81 -6.40 -8.46
CA VAL A 416 -34.04 -7.05 -7.95
C VAL A 416 -35.32 -6.39 -8.49
N ILE A 417 -35.23 -5.14 -8.98
CA ILE A 417 -36.36 -4.34 -9.43
C ILE A 417 -36.52 -4.35 -10.97
N GLY A 418 -35.48 -4.73 -11.71
CA GLY A 418 -35.47 -4.85 -13.17
C GLY A 418 -35.56 -6.29 -13.63
#